data_b3475858ad1d00cd4b31de0bc1e6ef3b
#
_entry.id   b3475858ad1d00cd4b31de0bc1e6ef3b
#
_cell.length_a   1.000
_cell.length_b   1.000
_cell.length_c   1.000
_cell.angle_alpha   90.00
_cell.angle_beta   90.00
_cell.angle_gamma   90.00
#
_symmetry.space_group_name_H-M   'P 1'
#
loop_
_entity.id
_entity.type
_entity.pdbx_description
1 polymer ?
#
loop_
_entity_poly.entity_id
_entity_poly.type
_entity_poly.pdbx_seq_one_letter_code
_entity_poly.pdbx_strand_id
1 'polypeptide(L)' 'MQKLKLKDYLQTMSHHKIFDIEVIVDDLVYVGKEIRAKDRNHAMQIMSVMSGGEVTEDSEIIYYEERMVH' A
#
# COMPACT_ATOMS: atom_id res chain seq x y z
N MET A 1 22.30 -18.03 -8.31
CA MET A 1 22.65 -17.06 -7.28
C MET A 1 21.61 -15.98 -7.20
N GLN A 2 21.42 -15.29 -8.29
CA GLN A 2 20.46 -14.20 -8.31
C GLN A 2 19.06 -14.67 -8.01
N LYS A 3 18.75 -15.88 -8.41
CA LYS A 3 17.44 -16.44 -8.12
C LYS A 3 17.16 -16.53 -6.64
N LEU A 4 18.19 -16.85 -5.86
CA LEU A 4 18.02 -16.95 -4.42
C LEU A 4 17.70 -15.59 -3.83
N LYS A 5 18.40 -14.57 -4.30
CA LYS A 5 18.12 -13.22 -3.81
C LYS A 5 16.72 -12.78 -4.12
N LEU A 6 16.28 -13.06 -5.32
CA LEU A 6 14.92 -12.71 -5.71
C LEU A 6 13.92 -13.46 -4.86
N LYS A 7 14.20 -14.71 -4.59
CA LYS A 7 13.31 -15.51 -3.76
C LYS A 7 13.23 -14.96 -2.35
N ASP A 8 14.38 -14.56 -1.81
CA ASP A 8 14.41 -13.97 -0.48
C ASP A 8 13.59 -12.69 -0.43
N TYR A 9 13.72 -11.90 -1.48
CA TYR A 9 12.98 -10.66 -1.57
C TYR A 9 11.49 -10.93 -1.56
N LEU A 10 11.06 -11.91 -2.32
CA LEU A 10 9.63 -12.27 -2.36
C LEU A 10 9.16 -12.77 -1.02
N GLN A 11 9.98 -13.53 -0.32
CA GLN A 11 9.61 -14.00 1.00
C GLN A 11 9.47 -12.84 1.97
N THR A 12 10.38 -11.88 1.88
CA THR A 12 10.30 -10.69 2.72
C THR A 12 9.00 -9.97 2.46
N MET A 13 8.61 -9.85 1.19
CA MET A 13 7.37 -9.18 0.86
C MET A 13 6.16 -9.94 1.38
N SER A 14 6.26 -11.26 1.48
CA SER A 14 5.14 -12.04 1.96
C SER A 14 4.88 -11.81 3.45
N HIS A 15 5.80 -11.17 4.15
CA HIS A 15 5.59 -10.80 5.55
C HIS A 15 4.91 -9.45 5.67
N HIS A 16 4.70 -8.77 4.58
CA HIS A 16 4.02 -7.48 4.61
C HIS A 16 2.55 -7.67 4.87
N LYS A 17 1.93 -6.63 5.36
CA LYS A 17 0.50 -6.59 5.53
C LYS A 17 -0.16 -6.22 4.20
N ILE A 18 -1.44 -6.50 4.11
CA ILE A 18 -2.24 -6.11 2.95
C ILE A 18 -3.22 -5.05 3.39
N PHE A 19 -3.28 -3.98 2.63
CA PHE A 19 -4.11 -2.83 2.97
C PHE A 19 -5.13 -2.57 1.87
N ASP A 20 -6.37 -2.33 2.29
CA ASP A 20 -7.39 -1.77 1.40
C ASP A 20 -7.69 -0.38 1.93
N ILE A 21 -7.45 0.63 1.13
CA ILE A 21 -7.56 2.02 1.57
C ILE A 21 -8.32 2.82 0.53
N GLU A 22 -9.29 3.63 0.99
CA GLU A 22 -9.96 4.59 0.13
C GLU A 22 -9.71 5.97 0.70
N VAL A 23 -9.28 6.87 -0.17
CA VAL A 23 -8.90 8.21 0.20
C VAL A 23 -9.65 9.20 -0.68
N ILE A 24 -10.17 10.28 -0.08
CA ILE A 24 -10.86 11.31 -0.84
C ILE A 24 -9.95 12.52 -0.97
N VAL A 25 -9.81 13.02 -2.20
CA VAL A 25 -9.03 14.22 -2.50
C VAL A 25 -9.82 15.03 -3.51
N ASP A 26 -10.22 16.23 -3.14
CA ASP A 26 -10.94 17.14 -4.05
C ASP A 26 -12.13 16.46 -4.72
N ASP A 27 -12.97 15.82 -3.93
CA ASP A 27 -14.19 15.14 -4.39
C ASP A 27 -13.94 13.90 -5.24
N LEU A 28 -12.70 13.47 -5.36
CA LEU A 28 -12.35 12.23 -6.05
C LEU A 28 -11.96 11.18 -5.02
N VAL A 29 -12.43 9.96 -5.23
CA VAL A 29 -12.09 8.86 -4.34
C VAL A 29 -11.04 8.00 -5.02
N TYR A 30 -9.90 7.84 -4.36
CA TYR A 30 -8.83 6.99 -4.83
C TYR A 30 -8.90 5.68 -4.06
N VAL A 31 -9.00 4.58 -4.77
CA VAL A 31 -9.17 3.26 -4.16
C VAL A 31 -7.91 2.43 -4.37
N GLY A 32 -7.30 2.03 -3.27
CA GLY A 32 -6.16 1.11 -3.31
C GLY A 32 -6.56 -0.22 -2.73
N LYS A 33 -6.51 -1.26 -3.56
CA LYS A 33 -6.90 -2.60 -3.12
C LYS A 33 -5.70 -3.51 -3.05
N GLU A 34 -5.63 -4.28 -1.96
CA GLU A 34 -4.60 -5.30 -1.78
C GLU A 34 -3.20 -4.72 -1.92
N ILE A 35 -2.98 -3.58 -1.28
CA ILE A 35 -1.67 -2.95 -1.29
C ILE A 35 -0.78 -3.68 -0.29
N ARG A 36 0.30 -4.27 -0.78
CA ARG A 36 1.25 -4.97 0.08
C ARG A 36 2.28 -3.97 0.57
N ALA A 37 2.36 -3.80 1.88
CA ALA A 37 3.23 -2.80 2.47
C ALA A 37 3.59 -3.21 3.89
N LYS A 38 4.63 -2.59 4.43
CA LYS A 38 5.09 -2.89 5.79
C LYS A 38 4.13 -2.34 6.83
N ASP A 39 3.63 -1.15 6.57
CA ASP A 39 2.77 -0.46 7.51
C ASP A 39 1.93 0.55 6.74
N ARG A 40 1.09 1.27 7.49
CA ARG A 40 0.19 2.22 6.87
C ARG A 40 0.92 3.32 6.12
N ASN A 41 2.00 3.85 6.68
CA ASN A 41 2.75 4.91 6.03
C ASN A 41 3.30 4.44 4.68
N HIS A 42 3.83 3.23 4.64
CA HIS A 42 4.33 2.66 3.40
C HIS A 42 3.19 2.50 2.40
N ALA A 43 2.02 2.03 2.86
CA ALA A 43 0.87 1.87 1.97
C ALA A 43 0.43 3.21 1.40
N MET A 44 0.44 4.26 2.21
CA MET A 44 0.08 5.59 1.74
C MET A 44 1.10 6.12 0.73
N GLN A 45 2.37 5.81 0.91
CA GLN A 45 3.38 6.18 -0.08
C GLN A 45 3.11 5.51 -1.42
N ILE A 46 2.71 4.25 -1.38
CA ILE A 46 2.38 3.53 -2.60
C ILE A 46 1.18 4.18 -3.27
N MET A 47 0.17 4.55 -2.49
CA MET A 47 -0.98 5.24 -3.05
C MET A 47 -0.60 6.60 -3.62
N SER A 48 0.34 7.28 -3.00
CA SER A 48 0.83 8.55 -3.51
C SER A 48 1.43 8.37 -4.90
N VAL A 49 2.29 7.37 -5.05
CA VAL A 49 2.91 7.10 -6.34
C VAL A 49 1.85 6.70 -7.37
N MET A 50 0.94 5.83 -6.99
CA MET A 50 -0.08 5.33 -7.92
C MET A 50 -1.03 6.42 -8.37
N SER A 51 -1.26 7.41 -7.53
CA SER A 51 -2.17 8.51 -7.85
C SER A 51 -1.47 9.70 -8.50
N GLY A 52 -0.17 9.57 -8.80
CA GLY A 52 0.58 10.67 -9.38
C GLY A 52 0.81 11.81 -8.40
N GLY A 53 0.85 11.49 -7.12
CA GLY A 53 1.12 12.50 -6.09
C GLY A 53 -0.12 13.15 -5.52
N GLU A 54 -1.30 12.78 -6.00
CA GLU A 54 -2.55 13.39 -5.51
C GLU A 54 -2.85 12.96 -4.08
N VAL A 55 -2.62 11.70 -3.77
CA VAL A 55 -2.79 11.20 -2.40
C VAL A 55 -1.53 11.48 -1.62
N THR A 56 -1.68 12.05 -0.42
CA THR A 56 -0.55 12.34 0.48
C THR A 56 -0.88 11.73 1.83
N GLU A 57 0.07 11.79 2.76
CA GLU A 57 -0.18 11.27 4.11
C GLU A 57 -1.21 12.12 4.86
N ASP A 58 -1.47 13.32 4.40
CA ASP A 58 -2.48 14.18 5.03
C ASP A 58 -3.84 14.04 4.40
N SER A 59 -3.97 13.23 3.36
CA SER A 59 -5.25 13.04 2.68
C SER A 59 -6.22 12.32 3.61
N GLU A 60 -7.51 12.62 3.42
CA GLU A 60 -8.54 12.04 4.26
C GLU A 60 -8.83 10.60 3.85
N ILE A 61 -8.65 9.68 4.79
CA ILE A 61 -8.95 8.27 4.59
C ILE A 61 -10.40 8.04 4.96
N ILE A 62 -11.19 7.52 4.01
CA ILE A 62 -12.61 7.26 4.25
C ILE A 62 -12.90 5.77 4.44
N TYR A 63 -11.92 4.92 4.13
CA TYR A 63 -12.03 3.49 4.39
C TYR A 63 -10.63 2.93 4.59
N TYR A 64 -10.49 2.06 5.56
CA TYR A 64 -9.18 1.48 5.88
C TYR A 64 -9.35 0.07 6.41
N GLU A 65 -8.67 -0.87 5.80
CA GLU A 65 -8.64 -2.24 6.29
C GLU A 65 -7.23 -2.78 6.17
N GLU A 66 -6.79 -3.46 7.21
CA GLU A 66 -5.45 -4.03 7.25
C GLU A 66 -5.56 -5.52 7.53
N ARG A 67 -4.88 -6.32 6.71
CA ARG A 67 -4.85 -7.77 6.87
C ARG A 67 -3.41 -8.25 6.87
N MET A 68 -3.16 -9.33 7.61
CA MET A 68 -1.84 -9.95 7.59
C MET A 68 -1.71 -10.89 6.41
N VAL A 69 -0.52 -10.92 5.85
CA VAL A 69 -0.21 -11.87 4.78
C VAL A 69 0.25 -13.17 5.43
N HIS A 70 -0.30 -14.28 4.97
CA HIS A 70 0.06 -15.59 5.47
C HIS A 70 0.94 -16.35 4.53
#